data_a7f846aaaffd4537fcd8d5b86290be7c
#
_entry.id   a7f846aaaffd4537fcd8d5b86290be7c
#
_cell.length_a   1.000
_cell.length_b   1.000
_cell.length_c   1.000
_cell.angle_alpha   90.00
_cell.angle_beta   90.00
_cell.angle_gamma   90.00
#
_symmetry.space_group_name_H-M   'P 1'
#
loop_
_entity.id
_entity.type
_entity.pdbx_description
1 polymer ?
#
loop_
_entity_poly.entity_id
_entity_poly.type
_entity_poly.pdbx_seq_one_letter_code
_entity_poly.pdbx_strand_id
1 'polypeptide(L)'
;MFKNVVPIVLDKHKSLKVKPITNFDFVSNVNMASVMVHEFSKVAPTYPIIFLEDPAKDQFKPVALFGLEQGENLFIKDNKWQASYIPAIIRRYPFVLAGSPDSTKFTVCIDDQSEFVDTEEGQPLFTEEGKPSKSLETVKQYLQELQKMELFTNEFVKYLAGKNLFTPMNMNLRVGKQVKSVTGAYIINEERLNKLSNESFLELREKRYLPVIYAHLASLGQMERLIGFKDAALTSTGKVEQTDN
;
A
#
# COMPACT_ATOMS: atom_id res chain seq x y z
N MET A 1 5.21 -11.27 0.56
CA MET A 1 6.06 -10.13 1.01
C MET A 1 6.87 -10.52 2.25
N PHE A 2 6.31 -10.65 3.43
CA PHE A 2 7.06 -11.08 4.64
C PHE A 2 7.15 -12.61 4.75
N LYS A 3 8.32 -13.14 5.19
CA LYS A 3 8.57 -14.58 5.38
C LYS A 3 8.59 -14.97 6.87
N ASN A 4 9.35 -14.25 7.69
CA ASN A 4 9.48 -14.50 9.13
C ASN A 4 9.66 -13.19 9.91
N VAL A 5 8.59 -12.69 10.48
CA VAL A 5 8.59 -11.40 11.22
C VAL A 5 8.87 -11.67 12.70
N VAL A 6 9.99 -11.15 13.20
CA VAL A 6 10.43 -11.30 14.60
C VAL A 6 10.72 -9.95 15.24
N PRO A 7 10.51 -9.79 16.57
CA PRO A 7 10.92 -8.60 17.31
C PRO A 7 12.42 -8.39 17.24
N ILE A 8 12.87 -7.15 17.01
CA ILE A 8 14.29 -6.81 17.06
C ILE A 8 14.76 -6.78 18.51
N VAL A 9 15.65 -7.71 18.86
CA VAL A 9 16.28 -7.82 20.19
C VAL A 9 17.79 -7.90 20.05
N LEU A 10 18.53 -7.29 20.99
CA LEU A 10 19.99 -7.18 20.91
C LEU A 10 20.66 -8.54 20.82
N ASP A 11 20.29 -9.48 21.68
CA ASP A 11 20.97 -10.79 21.80
C ASP A 11 20.97 -11.61 20.50
N LYS A 12 19.92 -11.45 19.69
CA LYS A 12 19.75 -12.20 18.42
C LYS A 12 20.19 -11.42 17.19
N HIS A 13 20.12 -10.09 17.24
CA HIS A 13 20.21 -9.26 16.03
C HIS A 13 21.39 -8.27 16.07
N LYS A 14 22.33 -8.43 17.04
CA LYS A 14 23.50 -7.54 17.18
C LYS A 14 24.34 -7.46 15.91
N SER A 15 24.54 -8.57 15.24
CA SER A 15 25.35 -8.67 14.02
C SER A 15 24.58 -8.34 12.74
N LEU A 16 23.23 -8.20 12.81
CA LEU A 16 22.44 -7.98 11.62
C LEU A 16 22.60 -6.56 11.08
N LYS A 17 22.71 -6.50 9.75
CA LYS A 17 22.74 -5.30 8.93
C LYS A 17 21.62 -5.35 7.92
N VAL A 18 21.18 -4.20 7.45
CA VAL A 18 20.12 -4.09 6.45
C VAL A 18 20.63 -3.33 5.23
N LYS A 19 20.51 -3.99 4.08
CA LYS A 19 20.87 -3.43 2.77
C LYS A 19 19.76 -2.53 2.24
N PRO A 20 20.06 -1.55 1.38
CA PRO A 20 19.04 -0.82 0.64
C PRO A 20 18.20 -1.76 -0.23
N ILE A 21 16.92 -1.45 -0.39
CA ILE A 21 16.04 -2.16 -1.34
C ILE A 21 16.49 -1.81 -2.77
N THR A 22 17.04 -2.77 -3.48
CA THR A 22 17.55 -2.62 -4.85
C THR A 22 16.70 -3.36 -5.88
N ASN A 23 15.86 -4.28 -5.45
CA ASN A 23 14.90 -4.99 -6.28
C ASN A 23 13.54 -5.09 -5.56
N PHE A 24 12.49 -5.40 -6.30
CA PHE A 24 11.11 -5.47 -5.81
C PHE A 24 10.47 -6.84 -6.06
N ASP A 25 11.26 -7.88 -6.23
CA ASP A 25 10.75 -9.24 -6.46
C ASP A 25 9.88 -9.74 -5.29
N PHE A 26 10.21 -9.33 -4.05
CA PHE A 26 9.45 -9.66 -2.84
C PHE A 26 7.98 -9.20 -2.85
N VAL A 27 7.58 -8.32 -3.78
CA VAL A 27 6.20 -7.85 -3.99
C VAL A 27 5.69 -8.09 -5.42
N SER A 28 6.36 -8.93 -6.21
CA SER A 28 5.94 -9.28 -7.58
C SER A 28 4.55 -9.92 -7.63
N ASN A 29 4.17 -10.62 -6.57
CA ASN A 29 2.88 -11.30 -6.44
C ASN A 29 1.84 -10.48 -5.63
N VAL A 30 2.10 -9.19 -5.38
CA VAL A 30 1.20 -8.32 -4.58
C VAL A 30 0.42 -7.41 -5.51
N ASN A 31 -0.86 -7.71 -5.71
CA ASN A 31 -1.74 -6.95 -6.62
C ASN A 31 -2.30 -5.66 -6.04
N MET A 32 -2.18 -5.44 -4.74
CA MET A 32 -2.62 -4.21 -4.07
C MET A 32 -1.86 -3.99 -2.75
N ALA A 33 -1.80 -2.76 -2.30
CA ALA A 33 -1.27 -2.43 -0.97
C ALA A 33 -2.06 -1.31 -0.31
N SER A 34 -2.16 -1.35 1.03
CA SER A 34 -2.76 -0.27 1.81
C SER A 34 -2.02 1.04 1.57
N VAL A 35 -2.76 2.12 1.45
CA VAL A 35 -2.24 3.49 1.32
C VAL A 35 -2.88 4.41 2.34
N MET A 36 -2.11 5.31 2.89
CA MET A 36 -2.61 6.29 3.84
C MET A 36 -3.04 7.56 3.12
N VAL A 37 -4.02 8.28 3.65
CA VAL A 37 -4.57 9.50 3.02
C VAL A 37 -3.50 10.55 2.71
N HIS A 38 -2.41 10.60 3.49
CA HIS A 38 -1.26 11.48 3.27
C HIS A 38 -0.49 11.18 1.97
N GLU A 39 -0.69 9.97 1.42
CA GLU A 39 -0.05 9.54 0.18
C GLU A 39 -0.94 9.74 -1.05
N PHE A 40 -2.25 10.00 -0.89
CA PHE A 40 -3.20 10.03 -2.01
C PHE A 40 -2.76 10.94 -3.15
N SER A 41 -2.28 12.13 -2.85
CA SER A 41 -1.78 13.06 -3.88
C SER A 41 -0.58 12.53 -4.69
N LYS A 42 0.21 11.60 -4.12
CA LYS A 42 1.35 10.95 -4.79
C LYS A 42 0.96 9.64 -5.46
N VAL A 43 -0.04 8.95 -4.91
CA VAL A 43 -0.55 7.66 -5.40
C VAL A 43 -1.49 7.88 -6.58
N ALA A 44 -2.41 8.82 -6.48
CA ALA A 44 -3.48 9.07 -7.45
C ALA A 44 -3.02 9.29 -8.92
N PRO A 45 -1.88 9.95 -9.20
CA PRO A 45 -1.40 10.10 -10.58
C PRO A 45 -0.95 8.79 -11.24
N THR A 46 -0.83 7.71 -10.47
CA THR A 46 -0.19 6.47 -10.94
C THR A 46 -1.08 5.23 -10.76
N TYR A 47 -1.78 5.14 -9.64
CA TYR A 47 -2.54 3.95 -9.24
C TYR A 47 -4.00 4.28 -8.99
N PRO A 48 -4.93 3.39 -9.36
CA PRO A 48 -6.29 3.46 -8.84
C PRO A 48 -6.27 3.29 -7.32
N ILE A 49 -6.99 4.15 -6.61
CA ILE A 49 -7.23 4.00 -5.18
C ILE A 49 -8.67 3.52 -5.02
N ILE A 50 -8.87 2.42 -4.33
CA ILE A 50 -10.18 1.89 -3.97
C ILE A 50 -10.25 1.66 -2.47
N PHE A 51 -11.45 1.39 -1.96
CA PHE A 51 -11.65 1.00 -0.57
C PHE A 51 -12.11 -0.44 -0.50
N LEU A 52 -11.53 -1.21 0.42
CA LEU A 52 -11.97 -2.56 0.75
C LEU A 52 -12.69 -2.51 2.11
N GLU A 53 -13.82 -3.16 2.19
CA GLU A 53 -14.54 -3.35 3.44
C GLU A 53 -13.91 -4.50 4.24
N ASP A 54 -13.68 -4.28 5.52
CA ASP A 54 -13.35 -5.32 6.51
C ASP A 54 -14.60 -5.53 7.37
N PRO A 55 -15.48 -6.51 7.02
CA PRO A 55 -16.75 -6.70 7.72
C PRO A 55 -16.57 -7.08 9.19
N ALA A 56 -15.44 -7.70 9.55
CA ALA A 56 -15.14 -8.08 10.94
C ALA A 56 -14.90 -6.88 11.85
N LYS A 57 -14.52 -5.74 11.26
CA LYS A 57 -14.20 -4.49 12.00
C LYS A 57 -15.16 -3.35 11.68
N ASP A 58 -16.13 -3.58 10.79
CA ASP A 58 -17.00 -2.53 10.25
C ASP A 58 -16.17 -1.31 9.77
N GLN A 59 -15.14 -1.57 9.01
CA GLN A 59 -14.17 -0.56 8.56
C GLN A 59 -13.82 -0.73 7.09
N PHE A 60 -13.61 0.40 6.44
CA PHE A 60 -13.03 0.43 5.11
C PHE A 60 -11.52 0.69 5.18
N LYS A 61 -10.76 0.15 4.22
CA LYS A 61 -9.33 0.40 4.07
C LYS A 61 -9.03 0.87 2.66
N PRO A 62 -8.37 2.02 2.49
CA PRO A 62 -7.91 2.45 1.18
C PRO A 62 -6.71 1.60 0.73
N VAL A 63 -6.76 1.17 -0.53
CA VAL A 63 -5.67 0.42 -1.18
C VAL A 63 -5.39 1.00 -2.56
N ALA A 64 -4.12 0.97 -2.96
CA ALA A 64 -3.70 1.20 -4.33
C ALA A 64 -3.63 -0.13 -5.07
N LEU A 65 -4.15 -0.18 -6.30
CA LEU A 65 -4.11 -1.38 -7.14
C LEU A 65 -2.85 -1.41 -7.99
N PHE A 66 -2.20 -2.57 -8.02
CA PHE A 66 -1.02 -2.86 -8.84
C PHE A 66 -1.28 -3.94 -9.89
N GLY A 67 -2.36 -4.69 -9.73
CA GLY A 67 -2.81 -5.73 -10.64
C GLY A 67 -4.33 -5.91 -10.57
N LEU A 68 -4.87 -6.59 -11.57
CA LEU A 68 -6.30 -6.89 -11.69
C LEU A 68 -6.64 -8.28 -11.13
N GLU A 69 -5.63 -9.09 -10.87
CA GLU A 69 -5.75 -10.46 -10.37
C GLU A 69 -4.86 -10.67 -9.15
N GLN A 70 -5.25 -11.60 -8.31
CA GLN A 70 -4.41 -12.01 -7.21
C GLN A 70 -3.12 -12.65 -7.75
N GLY A 71 -1.99 -12.30 -7.14
CA GLY A 71 -0.70 -12.88 -7.51
C GLY A 71 0.02 -12.15 -8.64
N GLU A 72 -0.40 -10.95 -9.05
CA GLU A 72 0.30 -10.15 -10.06
C GLU A 72 0.59 -8.73 -9.59
N ASN A 73 1.71 -8.17 -10.04
CA ASN A 73 2.03 -6.77 -9.92
C ASN A 73 2.52 -6.24 -11.27
N LEU A 74 1.68 -5.48 -11.95
CA LEU A 74 1.94 -4.97 -13.30
C LEU A 74 2.90 -3.77 -13.32
N PHE A 75 3.32 -3.30 -12.15
CA PHE A 75 4.32 -2.23 -12.01
C PHE A 75 5.73 -2.75 -11.73
N ILE A 76 5.95 -4.06 -11.76
CA ILE A 76 7.28 -4.66 -11.63
C ILE A 76 7.71 -5.25 -12.96
N LYS A 77 8.85 -4.80 -13.45
CA LYS A 77 9.51 -5.34 -14.63
C LYS A 77 11.00 -5.45 -14.35
N ASP A 78 11.60 -6.59 -14.66
CA ASP A 78 13.02 -6.88 -14.41
C ASP A 78 13.41 -6.57 -12.95
N ASN A 79 12.58 -6.99 -12.00
CA ASN A 79 12.70 -6.77 -10.55
C ASN A 79 12.73 -5.29 -10.13
N LYS A 80 12.39 -4.35 -11.04
CA LYS A 80 12.35 -2.91 -10.78
C LYS A 80 10.93 -2.40 -10.75
N TRP A 81 10.67 -1.48 -9.82
CA TRP A 81 9.41 -0.75 -9.75
C TRP A 81 9.32 0.29 -10.87
N GLN A 82 8.29 0.19 -11.72
CA GLN A 82 8.13 1.00 -12.94
C GLN A 82 7.27 2.25 -12.74
N ALA A 83 7.24 2.80 -11.55
CA ALA A 83 6.46 4.01 -11.27
C ALA A 83 7.24 4.99 -10.40
N SER A 84 6.87 6.26 -10.45
CA SER A 84 7.54 7.35 -9.74
C SER A 84 7.33 7.33 -8.22
N TYR A 85 6.29 6.64 -7.76
CA TYR A 85 5.96 6.55 -6.33
C TYR A 85 5.77 5.10 -5.90
N ILE A 86 6.41 4.73 -4.81
CA ILE A 86 6.25 3.42 -4.15
C ILE A 86 5.53 3.66 -2.84
N PRO A 87 4.38 3.02 -2.57
CA PRO A 87 3.63 3.19 -1.32
C PRO A 87 4.47 2.94 -0.07
N ALA A 88 4.22 3.73 0.98
CA ALA A 88 5.00 3.71 2.21
C ALA A 88 5.01 2.34 2.89
N ILE A 89 3.92 1.60 2.79
CA ILE A 89 3.79 0.25 3.33
C ILE A 89 4.75 -0.76 2.66
N ILE A 90 5.15 -0.52 1.41
CA ILE A 90 6.15 -1.32 0.69
C ILE A 90 7.55 -0.84 1.06
N ARG A 91 7.77 0.48 1.09
CA ARG A 91 9.08 1.07 1.41
C ARG A 91 9.57 0.77 2.82
N ARG A 92 8.69 0.39 3.75
CA ARG A 92 9.10 0.01 5.11
C ARG A 92 9.76 -1.37 5.20
N TYR A 93 9.65 -2.19 4.13
CA TYR A 93 10.27 -3.51 4.13
C TYR A 93 11.78 -3.42 4.38
N PRO A 94 12.40 -4.32 5.16
CA PRO A 94 11.83 -5.51 5.81
C PRO A 94 11.25 -5.27 7.21
N PHE A 95 10.97 -4.02 7.61
CA PHE A 95 10.53 -3.69 8.96
C PHE A 95 9.01 -3.64 9.11
N VAL A 96 8.55 -3.99 10.32
CA VAL A 96 7.13 -3.91 10.73
C VAL A 96 7.04 -3.33 12.13
N LEU A 97 6.01 -2.55 12.38
CA LEU A 97 5.63 -2.18 13.74
C LEU A 97 4.57 -3.15 14.24
N ALA A 98 4.88 -3.91 15.28
CA ALA A 98 3.92 -4.74 15.98
C ALA A 98 3.47 -4.05 17.26
N GLY A 99 2.17 -4.05 17.51
CA GLY A 99 1.56 -3.54 18.73
C GLY A 99 0.47 -4.48 19.19
N SER A 100 0.27 -4.57 20.51
CA SER A 100 -0.95 -5.15 21.06
C SER A 100 -2.07 -4.11 20.94
N PRO A 101 -3.31 -4.50 20.63
CA PRO A 101 -4.46 -3.59 20.59
C PRO A 101 -4.63 -2.76 21.87
N ASP A 102 -4.22 -3.32 23.03
CA ASP A 102 -4.36 -2.73 24.36
C ASP A 102 -3.08 -2.02 24.85
N SER A 103 -2.02 -1.94 24.04
CA SER A 103 -0.71 -1.45 24.45
C SER A 103 -0.36 -0.14 23.76
N THR A 104 0.05 0.85 24.54
CA THR A 104 0.69 2.09 24.03
C THR A 104 2.15 1.86 23.59
N LYS A 105 2.67 0.64 23.78
CA LYS A 105 4.05 0.28 23.42
C LYS A 105 4.06 -0.49 22.11
N PHE A 106 4.85 -0.02 21.16
CA PHE A 106 5.09 -0.66 19.89
C PHE A 106 6.47 -1.29 19.86
N THR A 107 6.55 -2.46 19.25
CA THR A 107 7.80 -3.19 19.05
C THR A 107 8.16 -3.15 17.56
N VAL A 108 9.38 -2.74 17.28
CA VAL A 108 9.91 -2.83 15.90
C VAL A 108 10.30 -4.28 15.66
N CYS A 109 9.73 -4.84 14.60
CA CYS A 109 10.01 -6.18 14.11
C CYS A 109 10.71 -6.11 12.75
N ILE A 110 11.39 -7.18 12.39
CA ILE A 110 12.07 -7.34 11.11
C ILE A 110 11.72 -8.71 10.52
N ASP A 111 11.63 -8.78 9.20
CA ASP A 111 11.65 -10.06 8.48
C ASP A 111 13.10 -10.51 8.37
N ASP A 112 13.53 -11.38 9.29
CA ASP A 112 14.90 -11.85 9.38
C ASP A 112 15.31 -12.83 8.26
N GLN A 113 14.34 -13.30 7.45
CA GLN A 113 14.56 -14.10 6.24
C GLN A 113 14.51 -13.28 4.95
N SER A 114 14.51 -11.94 5.07
CA SER A 114 14.59 -11.06 3.92
C SER A 114 15.97 -11.12 3.27
N GLU A 115 16.04 -11.09 1.95
CA GLU A 115 17.28 -10.97 1.18
C GLU A 115 18.05 -9.66 1.44
N PHE A 116 17.38 -8.67 2.04
CA PHE A 116 17.98 -7.39 2.43
C PHE A 116 18.54 -7.40 3.86
N VAL A 117 18.41 -8.50 4.58
CA VAL A 117 19.01 -8.70 5.90
C VAL A 117 20.27 -9.56 5.77
N ASP A 118 21.38 -9.08 6.32
CA ASP A 118 22.70 -9.65 6.15
C ASP A 118 23.52 -9.50 7.44
N THR A 119 24.64 -10.19 7.55
CA THR A 119 25.60 -10.02 8.66
C THR A 119 26.87 -9.29 8.25
N GLU A 120 27.16 -9.24 6.94
CA GLU A 120 28.40 -8.67 6.41
C GLU A 120 28.18 -7.29 5.77
N GLU A 121 27.10 -7.15 4.97
CA GLU A 121 26.82 -5.95 4.19
C GLU A 121 25.58 -5.20 4.69
N GLY A 122 25.63 -3.87 4.60
CA GLY A 122 24.51 -2.99 4.91
C GLY A 122 24.70 -2.14 6.15
N GLN A 123 23.63 -1.49 6.60
CA GLN A 123 23.65 -0.63 7.77
C GLN A 123 23.38 -1.46 9.03
N PRO A 124 24.21 -1.41 10.06
CA PRO A 124 24.03 -2.18 11.28
C PRO A 124 22.78 -1.74 12.05
N LEU A 125 22.10 -2.69 12.68
CA LEU A 125 20.97 -2.40 13.58
C LEU A 125 21.42 -1.90 14.95
N PHE A 126 22.60 -2.33 15.42
CA PHE A 126 23.16 -1.95 16.70
C PHE A 126 24.60 -1.46 16.55
N THR A 127 25.03 -0.63 17.48
CA THR A 127 26.43 -0.23 17.62
C THR A 127 27.25 -1.35 18.28
N GLU A 128 28.56 -1.23 18.26
CA GLU A 128 29.47 -2.18 18.95
C GLU A 128 29.15 -2.27 20.45
N GLU A 129 28.72 -1.15 21.04
CA GLU A 129 28.32 -1.05 22.45
C GLU A 129 26.93 -1.66 22.73
N GLY A 130 26.23 -2.20 21.72
CA GLY A 130 24.89 -2.77 21.86
C GLY A 130 23.74 -1.77 21.95
N LYS A 131 23.98 -0.50 21.66
CA LYS A 131 22.92 0.52 21.54
C LYS A 131 22.28 0.47 20.15
N PRO A 132 20.99 0.86 20.01
CA PRO A 132 20.39 1.05 18.68
C PRO A 132 21.23 1.97 17.81
N SER A 133 21.48 1.58 16.56
CA SER A 133 22.21 2.43 15.62
C SER A 133 21.35 3.59 15.12
N LYS A 134 21.97 4.57 14.49
CA LYS A 134 21.26 5.69 13.83
C LYS A 134 20.25 5.17 12.78
N SER A 135 20.60 4.11 12.04
CA SER A 135 19.72 3.48 11.06
C SER A 135 18.46 2.92 11.73
N LEU A 136 18.60 2.17 12.83
CA LEU A 136 17.47 1.61 13.56
C LEU A 136 16.59 2.71 14.17
N GLU A 137 17.18 3.78 14.70
CA GLU A 137 16.40 4.92 15.22
C GLU A 137 15.62 5.63 14.10
N THR A 138 16.20 5.80 12.90
CA THR A 138 15.50 6.35 11.74
C THR A 138 14.31 5.46 11.32
N VAL A 139 14.50 4.15 11.30
CA VAL A 139 13.43 3.18 11.02
C VAL A 139 12.31 3.28 12.07
N LYS A 140 12.65 3.36 13.36
CA LYS A 140 11.65 3.54 14.41
C LYS A 140 10.80 4.79 14.22
N GLN A 141 11.45 5.93 13.94
CA GLN A 141 10.76 7.19 13.66
C GLN A 141 9.84 7.06 12.44
N TYR A 142 10.33 6.48 11.36
CA TYR A 142 9.54 6.26 10.16
C TYR A 142 8.30 5.41 10.41
N LEU A 143 8.44 4.30 11.13
CA LEU A 143 7.33 3.42 11.46
C LEU A 143 6.31 4.09 12.40
N GLN A 144 6.76 4.92 13.34
CA GLN A 144 5.89 5.72 14.21
C GLN A 144 5.09 6.75 13.41
N GLU A 145 5.72 7.40 12.42
CA GLU A 145 5.00 8.33 11.53
C GLU A 145 3.96 7.60 10.68
N LEU A 146 4.29 6.41 10.14
CA LEU A 146 3.32 5.59 9.41
C LEU A 146 2.11 5.25 10.28
N GLN A 147 2.32 4.93 11.55
CA GLN A 147 1.23 4.64 12.46
C GLN A 147 0.32 5.85 12.73
N LYS A 148 0.91 7.04 12.94
CA LYS A 148 0.10 8.26 13.06
C LYS A 148 -0.73 8.52 11.81
N MET A 149 -0.14 8.30 10.63
CA MET A 149 -0.84 8.43 9.36
C MET A 149 -1.97 7.40 9.21
N GLU A 150 -1.79 6.18 9.71
CA GLU A 150 -2.82 5.14 9.73
C GLU A 150 -4.00 5.54 10.62
N LEU A 151 -3.74 6.05 11.83
CA LEU A 151 -4.80 6.55 12.72
C LEU A 151 -5.63 7.65 12.06
N PHE A 152 -4.97 8.64 11.44
CA PHE A 152 -5.67 9.69 10.71
C PHE A 152 -6.46 9.14 9.52
N THR A 153 -5.92 8.13 8.82
CA THR A 153 -6.63 7.46 7.72
C THR A 153 -7.88 6.76 8.21
N ASN A 154 -7.82 6.10 9.35
CA ASN A 154 -8.98 5.44 9.97
C ASN A 154 -10.06 6.45 10.38
N GLU A 155 -9.68 7.62 10.92
CA GLU A 155 -10.61 8.71 11.22
C GLU A 155 -11.29 9.25 9.97
N PHE A 156 -10.53 9.49 8.89
CA PHE A 156 -11.06 9.90 7.60
C PHE A 156 -12.08 8.91 7.06
N VAL A 157 -11.72 7.64 7.01
CA VAL A 157 -12.58 6.59 6.47
C VAL A 157 -13.86 6.42 7.31
N LYS A 158 -13.73 6.43 8.65
CA LYS A 158 -14.86 6.37 9.56
C LYS A 158 -15.82 7.55 9.37
N TYR A 159 -15.28 8.75 9.17
CA TYR A 159 -16.09 9.93 8.90
C TYR A 159 -16.87 9.80 7.59
N LEU A 160 -16.23 9.36 6.50
CA LEU A 160 -16.91 9.16 5.21
C LEU A 160 -17.99 8.06 5.28
N ALA A 161 -17.72 6.97 5.98
CA ALA A 161 -18.69 5.90 6.23
C ALA A 161 -19.91 6.44 6.99
N GLY A 162 -19.69 7.21 8.06
CA GLY A 162 -20.76 7.87 8.83
C GLY A 162 -21.62 8.85 8.02
N LYS A 163 -21.06 9.45 6.96
CA LYS A 163 -21.80 10.32 6.02
C LYS A 163 -22.37 9.53 4.83
N ASN A 164 -22.28 8.19 4.84
CA ASN A 164 -22.75 7.30 3.77
C ASN A 164 -22.17 7.66 2.39
N LEU A 165 -20.90 8.05 2.34
CA LEU A 165 -20.23 8.47 1.12
C LEU A 165 -19.60 7.32 0.32
N PHE A 166 -19.56 6.09 0.83
CA PHE A 166 -19.10 4.95 0.08
C PHE A 166 -20.22 4.29 -0.74
N THR A 167 -19.86 3.83 -1.93
CA THR A 167 -20.75 3.04 -2.80
C THR A 167 -19.95 1.85 -3.37
N PRO A 168 -20.59 0.66 -3.52
CA PRO A 168 -19.93 -0.46 -4.19
C PRO A 168 -19.47 -0.07 -5.60
N MET A 169 -18.26 -0.45 -5.93
CA MET A 169 -17.72 -0.33 -7.29
C MET A 169 -18.08 -1.58 -8.07
N ASN A 170 -19.08 -1.47 -8.94
CA ASN A 170 -19.45 -2.52 -9.88
C ASN A 170 -18.91 -2.14 -11.25
N MET A 171 -17.76 -2.64 -11.62
CA MET A 171 -17.10 -2.33 -12.89
C MET A 171 -16.82 -3.62 -13.65
N ASN A 172 -17.21 -3.64 -14.92
CA ASN A 172 -16.83 -4.68 -15.87
C ASN A 172 -15.64 -4.20 -16.67
N LEU A 173 -14.49 -4.84 -16.45
CA LEU A 173 -13.26 -4.54 -17.16
C LEU A 173 -13.11 -5.46 -18.36
N ARG A 174 -12.89 -4.89 -19.53
CA ARG A 174 -12.53 -5.66 -20.73
C ARG A 174 -11.02 -5.79 -20.77
N VAL A 175 -10.53 -7.02 -20.59
CA VAL A 175 -9.10 -7.38 -20.66
C VAL A 175 -8.94 -8.36 -21.82
N GLY A 176 -8.35 -7.91 -22.92
CA GLY A 176 -8.30 -8.68 -24.16
C GLY A 176 -9.71 -9.04 -24.66
N LYS A 177 -9.98 -10.34 -24.79
CA LYS A 177 -11.30 -10.87 -25.21
C LYS A 177 -12.23 -11.21 -24.04
N GLN A 178 -11.78 -11.07 -22.80
CA GLN A 178 -12.53 -11.43 -21.59
C GLN A 178 -13.12 -10.20 -20.92
N VAL A 179 -14.31 -10.38 -20.30
CA VAL A 179 -14.90 -9.37 -19.43
C VAL A 179 -14.75 -9.87 -17.98
N LYS A 180 -14.11 -9.09 -17.14
CA LYS A 180 -13.92 -9.38 -15.71
C LYS A 180 -14.69 -8.38 -14.88
N SER A 181 -15.47 -8.87 -13.93
CA SER A 181 -16.16 -8.03 -12.95
C SER A 181 -15.27 -7.80 -11.75
N VAL A 182 -15.05 -6.54 -11.41
CA VAL A 182 -14.45 -6.13 -10.13
C VAL A 182 -15.58 -5.95 -9.13
N THR A 183 -15.59 -6.78 -8.08
CA THR A 183 -16.59 -6.74 -7.01
C THR A 183 -15.90 -6.69 -5.66
N GLY A 184 -16.61 -6.28 -4.61
CA GLY A 184 -16.08 -6.19 -3.25
C GLY A 184 -15.22 -4.97 -3.00
N ALA A 185 -15.09 -4.07 -3.98
CA ALA A 185 -14.46 -2.78 -3.84
C ALA A 185 -15.51 -1.68 -3.65
N TYR A 186 -15.09 -0.60 -2.99
CA TYR A 186 -15.91 0.59 -2.79
C TYR A 186 -15.16 1.82 -3.27
N ILE A 187 -15.92 2.82 -3.68
CA ILE A 187 -15.44 4.14 -4.09
C ILE A 187 -16.24 5.23 -3.39
N ILE A 188 -15.72 6.45 -3.36
CA ILE A 188 -16.48 7.60 -2.88
C ILE A 188 -17.54 7.95 -3.93
N ASN A 189 -18.78 8.10 -3.48
CA ASN A 189 -19.90 8.48 -4.32
C ASN A 189 -19.93 10.00 -4.48
N GLU A 190 -19.52 10.48 -5.67
CA GLU A 190 -19.45 11.91 -5.97
C GLU A 190 -20.84 12.59 -5.97
N GLU A 191 -21.90 11.88 -6.38
CA GLU A 191 -23.25 12.41 -6.36
C GLU A 191 -23.73 12.67 -4.93
N ARG A 192 -23.45 11.72 -3.98
CA ARG A 192 -23.76 11.92 -2.56
C ARG A 192 -22.92 13.02 -1.94
N LEU A 193 -21.64 13.12 -2.33
CA LEU A 193 -20.77 14.21 -1.91
C LEU A 193 -21.35 15.59 -2.30
N ASN A 194 -21.82 15.72 -3.54
CA ASN A 194 -22.40 16.95 -4.06
C ASN A 194 -23.78 17.27 -3.46
N LYS A 195 -24.45 16.30 -2.86
CA LYS A 195 -25.75 16.48 -2.17
C LYS A 195 -25.62 16.70 -0.66
N LEU A 196 -24.40 16.78 -0.13
CA LEU A 196 -24.19 17.10 1.29
C LEU A 196 -24.74 18.49 1.63
N SER A 197 -25.21 18.66 2.88
CA SER A 197 -25.56 19.98 3.38
C SER A 197 -24.32 20.89 3.41
N ASN A 198 -24.54 22.22 3.33
CA ASN A 198 -23.44 23.18 3.43
C ASN A 198 -22.58 22.98 4.69
N GLU A 199 -23.22 22.68 5.82
CA GLU A 199 -22.53 22.37 7.09
C GLU A 199 -21.60 21.16 6.96
N SER A 200 -22.12 20.02 6.44
CA SER A 200 -21.32 18.81 6.26
C SER A 200 -20.19 19.02 5.24
N PHE A 201 -20.42 19.81 4.20
CA PHE A 201 -19.38 20.13 3.23
C PHE A 201 -18.29 21.04 3.83
N LEU A 202 -18.67 22.00 4.67
CA LEU A 202 -17.72 22.84 5.42
C LEU A 202 -16.89 22.02 6.41
N GLU A 203 -17.49 21.03 7.10
CA GLU A 203 -16.76 20.11 7.95
C GLU A 203 -15.66 19.35 7.18
N LEU A 204 -15.96 18.85 5.96
CA LEU A 204 -14.96 18.19 5.10
C LEU A 204 -13.79 19.13 4.77
N ARG A 205 -14.08 20.39 4.49
CA ARG A 205 -13.07 21.43 4.21
C ARG A 205 -12.21 21.70 5.44
N GLU A 206 -12.82 21.91 6.61
CA GLU A 206 -12.11 22.20 7.86
C GLU A 206 -11.19 21.04 8.29
N LYS A 207 -11.67 19.79 8.11
CA LYS A 207 -10.90 18.57 8.34
C LYS A 207 -9.82 18.32 7.27
N ARG A 208 -9.78 19.12 6.20
CA ARG A 208 -8.88 18.96 5.04
C ARG A 208 -9.08 17.63 4.30
N TYR A 209 -10.31 17.12 4.29
CA TYR A 209 -10.64 15.86 3.63
C TYR A 209 -10.92 16.03 2.13
N LEU A 210 -11.38 17.22 1.68
CA LEU A 210 -11.70 17.46 0.27
C LEU A 210 -10.55 17.14 -0.69
N PRO A 211 -9.28 17.58 -0.46
CA PRO A 211 -8.18 17.22 -1.34
C PRO A 211 -7.95 15.70 -1.46
N VAL A 212 -8.16 14.96 -0.37
CA VAL A 212 -8.04 13.50 -0.33
C VAL A 212 -9.15 12.84 -1.14
N ILE A 213 -10.38 13.31 -0.97
CA ILE A 213 -11.57 12.84 -1.71
C ILE A 213 -11.36 13.02 -3.21
N TYR A 214 -10.97 14.21 -3.65
CA TYR A 214 -10.76 14.49 -5.07
C TYR A 214 -9.54 13.78 -5.64
N ALA A 215 -8.49 13.58 -4.85
CA ALA A 215 -7.36 12.73 -5.28
C ALA A 215 -7.82 11.28 -5.52
N HIS A 216 -8.66 10.71 -4.63
CA HIS A 216 -9.26 9.40 -4.86
C HIS A 216 -10.09 9.37 -6.15
N LEU A 217 -11.03 10.31 -6.33
CA LEU A 217 -11.89 10.35 -7.52
C LEU A 217 -11.07 10.45 -8.82
N ALA A 218 -10.05 11.31 -8.84
CA ALA A 218 -9.14 11.44 -9.99
C ALA A 218 -8.34 10.16 -10.25
N SER A 219 -7.98 9.40 -9.20
CA SER A 219 -7.21 8.15 -9.32
C SER A 219 -7.97 7.04 -10.06
N LEU A 220 -9.30 7.09 -10.09
CA LEU A 220 -10.11 6.06 -10.74
C LEU A 220 -9.84 5.98 -12.26
N GLY A 221 -9.43 7.09 -12.88
CA GLY A 221 -8.97 7.11 -14.27
C GLY A 221 -7.72 6.24 -14.53
N GLN A 222 -6.92 5.93 -13.49
CA GLN A 222 -5.76 5.03 -13.63
C GLN A 222 -6.17 3.56 -13.85
N MET A 223 -7.46 3.23 -13.70
CA MET A 223 -7.96 1.89 -13.99
C MET A 223 -7.73 1.52 -15.48
N GLU A 224 -7.95 2.45 -16.39
CA GLU A 224 -7.71 2.24 -17.84
C GLU A 224 -6.22 1.95 -18.11
N ARG A 225 -5.32 2.65 -17.42
CA ARG A 225 -3.88 2.40 -17.51
C ARG A 225 -3.51 1.01 -17.01
N LEU A 226 -4.09 0.59 -15.90
CA LEU A 226 -3.86 -0.74 -15.34
C LEU A 226 -4.33 -1.86 -16.29
N ILE A 227 -5.49 -1.66 -16.94
CA ILE A 227 -5.99 -2.55 -17.99
C ILE A 227 -5.00 -2.62 -19.15
N GLY A 228 -4.51 -1.47 -19.62
CA GLY A 228 -3.52 -1.40 -20.70
C GLY A 228 -2.23 -2.16 -20.37
N PHE A 229 -1.75 -2.11 -19.14
CA PHE A 229 -0.59 -2.91 -18.69
C PHE A 229 -0.89 -4.41 -18.73
N LYS A 230 -2.09 -4.83 -18.31
CA LYS A 230 -2.51 -6.23 -18.37
C LYS A 230 -2.59 -6.73 -19.82
N ASP A 231 -3.19 -5.96 -20.72
CA ASP A 231 -3.29 -6.31 -22.14
C ASP A 231 -1.91 -6.44 -22.79
N ALA A 232 -0.98 -5.54 -22.46
CA ALA A 232 0.39 -5.60 -22.95
C ALA A 232 1.12 -6.86 -22.43
N ALA A 233 0.93 -7.22 -21.16
CA ALA A 233 1.50 -8.42 -20.58
C ALA A 233 0.98 -9.71 -21.26
N LEU A 234 -0.33 -9.80 -21.52
CA LEU A 234 -0.94 -10.94 -22.21
C LEU A 234 -0.44 -11.08 -23.64
N THR A 235 -0.26 -9.95 -24.35
CA THR A 235 0.25 -9.94 -25.74
C THR A 235 1.71 -10.39 -25.82
N SER A 236 2.53 -10.04 -24.82
CA SER A 236 3.94 -10.46 -24.75
C SER A 236 4.08 -11.96 -24.48
N THR A 237 3.25 -12.51 -23.61
CA THR A 237 3.26 -13.95 -23.27
C THR A 237 2.78 -14.82 -24.45
N GLY A 238 1.75 -14.38 -25.19
CA GLY A 238 1.24 -15.10 -26.37
C GLY A 238 2.18 -15.11 -27.58
N LYS A 239 3.17 -14.20 -27.64
CA LYS A 239 4.19 -14.21 -28.69
C LYS A 239 5.30 -15.23 -28.44
N VAL A 240 5.57 -15.59 -27.18
CA VAL A 240 6.60 -16.59 -26.81
C VAL A 240 6.13 -17.99 -27.17
N GLU A 241 4.84 -18.29 -27.05
CA GLU A 241 4.30 -19.63 -27.42
C GLU A 241 4.24 -19.92 -28.93
N GLN A 242 4.35 -18.89 -29.79
CA GLN A 242 4.30 -19.04 -31.27
C GLN A 242 5.67 -19.19 -31.92
N THR A 243 6.79 -19.05 -31.17
CA THR A 243 8.15 -19.15 -31.71
C THR A 243 8.82 -20.49 -31.48
N ASP A 244 8.18 -21.43 -30.77
CA ASP A 244 8.72 -22.78 -30.47
C ASP A 244 8.01 -23.90 -31.24
N ASN A 245 7.50 -23.62 -32.45
CA ASN A 245 7.00 -24.64 -33.40
C ASN A 245 7.78 -24.66 -34.72
#